data_077f3064c79a92c8bec90763d0c34078
#
_entry.id   077f3064c79a92c8bec90763d0c34078
#
_cell.length_a   1.000
_cell.length_b   1.000
_cell.length_c   1.000
_cell.angle_alpha   90.00
_cell.angle_beta   90.00
_cell.angle_gamma   90.00
#
_symmetry.space_group_name_H-M   'P 1'
#
loop_
_entity.id
_entity.type
_entity.pdbx_description
1 polymer ?
#
loop_
_entity_poly.entity_id
_entity_poly.type
_entity_poly.pdbx_seq_one_letter_code
_entity_poly.pdbx_strand_id
1 'polypeptide(L)'
;MMLDSTTAHPRRYDLDWLRIVAFGLLIFYHVGMFYVTWGWHVKSVYASSFVEPLMQIVNPWRLALLFFISGVAIRFATDKAKSLRRFAGSRLTRLGLPVVFGLYVWVMPQAYYQVRQSGEFAGSIMAFWPDYLLLEQKFSTITPTWNHLWYLVYVLTYILLTLPLLPLLRRVPETRAWKALTSSPFIVVALLILPFV
;
A
#
# COMPACT_ATOMS: atom_id res chain seq x y z
N MET A 1 5.76 -46.04 17.47
CA MET A 1 6.45 -44.87 16.94
C MET A 1 5.50 -44.21 15.95
N MET A 2 4.58 -43.36 16.48
CA MET A 2 3.61 -42.64 15.65
C MET A 2 4.29 -41.41 15.10
N LEU A 3 4.42 -41.36 13.77
CA LEU A 3 4.87 -40.17 13.06
C LEU A 3 3.75 -39.11 13.15
N ASP A 4 4.01 -38.10 13.95
CA ASP A 4 3.17 -36.89 14.07
C ASP A 4 3.17 -36.18 12.68
N SER A 5 2.14 -36.43 11.90
CA SER A 5 1.89 -35.72 10.65
C SER A 5 1.45 -34.30 10.97
N THR A 6 2.43 -33.44 11.23
CA THR A 6 2.19 -32.00 11.18
C THR A 6 1.61 -31.66 9.81
N THR A 7 0.31 -31.45 9.77
CA THR A 7 -0.43 -30.99 8.58
C THR A 7 0.11 -29.59 8.22
N ALA A 8 1.16 -29.57 7.45
CA ALA A 8 1.65 -28.37 6.82
C ALA A 8 0.52 -27.85 5.92
N HIS A 9 -0.11 -26.76 6.31
CA HIS A 9 -1.11 -26.12 5.44
C HIS A 9 -0.49 -25.87 4.06
N PRO A 10 -1.10 -26.36 2.98
CA PRO A 10 -0.54 -26.19 1.65
C PRO A 10 -0.32 -24.71 1.37
N ARG A 11 0.82 -24.39 0.76
CA ARG A 11 1.14 -23.02 0.37
C ARG A 11 0.11 -22.53 -0.64
N ARG A 12 -0.43 -21.33 -0.41
CA ARG A 12 -1.45 -20.70 -1.26
C ARG A 12 -0.75 -19.97 -2.42
N TYR A 13 -0.37 -20.74 -3.45
CA TYR A 13 0.27 -20.20 -4.66
C TYR A 13 -0.62 -19.21 -5.42
N ASP A 14 -1.93 -19.38 -5.34
CA ASP A 14 -2.92 -18.46 -5.91
C ASP A 14 -2.76 -17.02 -5.36
N LEU A 15 -2.57 -16.89 -4.05
CA LEU A 15 -2.34 -15.58 -3.41
C LEU A 15 -0.95 -15.02 -3.74
N ASP A 16 0.06 -15.88 -3.86
CA ASP A 16 1.41 -15.46 -4.25
C ASP A 16 1.40 -14.90 -5.68
N TRP A 17 0.75 -15.58 -6.63
CA TRP A 17 0.59 -15.11 -8.01
C TRP A 17 -0.23 -13.83 -8.10
N LEU A 18 -1.35 -13.75 -7.39
CA LEU A 18 -2.17 -12.54 -7.37
C LEU A 18 -1.38 -11.34 -6.87
N ARG A 19 -0.50 -11.53 -5.89
CA ARG A 19 0.40 -10.48 -5.38
C ARG A 19 1.41 -10.04 -6.45
N ILE A 20 2.04 -10.99 -7.14
CA ILE A 20 3.01 -10.69 -8.20
C ILE A 20 2.35 -9.88 -9.31
N VAL A 21 1.17 -10.29 -9.77
CA VAL A 21 0.41 -9.58 -10.80
C VAL A 21 0.02 -8.17 -10.32
N ALA A 22 -0.48 -8.04 -9.09
CA ALA A 22 -0.88 -6.75 -8.52
C ALA A 22 0.30 -5.77 -8.42
N PHE A 23 1.47 -6.22 -7.97
CA PHE A 23 2.67 -5.40 -7.93
C PHE A 23 3.20 -5.07 -9.34
N GLY A 24 3.15 -6.02 -10.27
CA GLY A 24 3.49 -5.77 -11.67
C GLY A 24 2.62 -4.67 -12.28
N LEU A 25 1.30 -4.76 -12.12
CA LEU A 25 0.36 -3.72 -12.56
C LEU A 25 0.64 -2.36 -11.90
N LEU A 26 1.00 -2.36 -10.61
CA LEU A 26 1.36 -1.12 -9.90
C LEU A 26 2.61 -0.47 -10.52
N ILE A 27 3.65 -1.24 -10.83
CA ILE A 27 4.87 -0.75 -11.45
C ILE A 27 4.56 -0.16 -12.84
N PHE A 28 3.85 -0.90 -13.70
CA PHE A 28 3.44 -0.42 -15.02
C PHE A 28 2.58 0.82 -14.94
N TYR A 29 1.68 0.89 -13.96
CA TYR A 29 0.87 2.08 -13.74
C TYR A 29 1.72 3.31 -13.38
N HIS A 30 2.72 3.17 -12.51
CA HIS A 30 3.61 4.27 -12.14
C HIS A 30 4.48 4.72 -13.32
N VAL A 31 4.96 3.79 -14.15
CA VAL A 31 5.64 4.12 -15.39
C VAL A 31 4.69 4.88 -16.34
N GLY A 32 3.45 4.42 -16.48
CA GLY A 32 2.42 5.10 -17.27
C GLY A 32 2.14 6.53 -16.80
N MET A 33 2.12 6.78 -15.48
CA MET A 33 1.92 8.13 -14.91
C MET A 33 2.96 9.15 -15.38
N PHE A 34 4.15 8.74 -15.78
CA PHE A 34 5.17 9.60 -16.36
C PHE A 34 4.79 10.08 -17.78
N TYR A 35 4.01 9.29 -18.52
CA TYR A 35 3.68 9.52 -19.93
C TYR A 35 2.25 10.01 -20.19
N VAL A 36 1.31 9.94 -19.22
CA VAL A 36 -0.05 10.48 -19.39
C VAL A 36 -0.11 11.96 -19.07
N THR A 37 -1.20 12.63 -19.45
CA THR A 37 -1.37 14.08 -19.23
C THR A 37 -1.77 14.43 -17.79
N TRP A 38 -2.21 13.46 -16.98
CA TRP A 38 -2.64 13.67 -15.59
C TRP A 38 -1.53 14.22 -14.70
N GLY A 39 -1.89 14.94 -13.65
CA GLY A 39 -0.93 15.49 -12.69
C GLY A 39 -0.03 14.42 -12.06
N TRP A 40 1.28 14.63 -12.09
CA TRP A 40 2.29 13.77 -11.50
C TRP A 40 3.55 14.58 -11.15
N HIS A 41 4.38 14.07 -10.26
CA HIS A 41 5.55 14.77 -9.73
C HIS A 41 6.57 15.16 -10.82
N VAL A 42 6.84 14.25 -11.74
CA VAL A 42 7.76 14.47 -12.89
C VAL A 42 7.10 13.93 -14.13
N LYS A 43 7.16 14.69 -15.22
CA LYS A 43 6.51 14.38 -16.48
C LYS A 43 7.50 14.27 -17.64
N SER A 44 7.21 13.36 -18.57
CA SER A 44 7.87 13.32 -19.86
C SER A 44 7.44 14.49 -20.73
N VAL A 45 8.36 14.99 -21.55
CA VAL A 45 8.04 15.95 -22.63
C VAL A 45 7.17 15.31 -23.72
N TYR A 46 7.09 13.98 -23.77
CA TYR A 46 6.27 13.20 -24.71
C TYR A 46 4.95 12.72 -24.05
N ALA A 47 4.51 13.36 -22.98
CA ALA A 47 3.23 13.00 -22.34
C ALA A 47 2.06 13.16 -23.33
N SER A 48 1.19 12.15 -23.41
CA SER A 48 0.03 12.14 -24.30
C SER A 48 -1.14 11.37 -23.68
N SER A 49 -2.34 11.60 -24.20
CA SER A 49 -3.55 10.89 -23.75
C SER A 49 -3.68 9.46 -24.31
N PHE A 50 -2.77 9.03 -25.17
CA PHE A 50 -2.88 7.73 -25.86
C PHE A 50 -2.97 6.53 -24.91
N VAL A 51 -2.22 6.55 -23.80
CA VAL A 51 -2.15 5.42 -22.84
C VAL A 51 -3.21 5.54 -21.73
N GLU A 52 -3.89 6.68 -21.60
CA GLU A 52 -4.85 6.96 -20.54
C GLU A 52 -6.02 5.96 -20.44
N PRO A 53 -6.66 5.55 -21.55
CA PRO A 53 -7.75 4.58 -21.49
C PRO A 53 -7.35 3.25 -20.84
N LEU A 54 -6.15 2.76 -21.16
CA LEU A 54 -5.61 1.54 -20.57
C LEU A 54 -5.36 1.71 -19.05
N MET A 55 -4.84 2.87 -18.65
CA MET A 55 -4.60 3.17 -17.25
C MET A 55 -5.90 3.34 -16.46
N GLN A 56 -6.96 3.90 -17.08
CA GLN A 56 -8.27 4.04 -16.46
C GLN A 56 -8.92 2.69 -16.13
N ILE A 57 -8.69 1.65 -16.94
CA ILE A 57 -9.18 0.29 -16.65
C ILE A 57 -8.60 -0.24 -15.33
N VAL A 58 -7.32 0.03 -15.07
CA VAL A 58 -6.60 -0.50 -13.91
C VAL A 58 -6.77 0.38 -12.67
N ASN A 59 -6.98 1.69 -12.87
CA ASN A 59 -7.01 2.70 -11.83
C ASN A 59 -7.95 2.38 -10.65
N PRO A 60 -9.22 2.02 -10.85
CA PRO A 60 -10.19 1.93 -9.76
C PRO A 60 -9.89 0.79 -8.78
N TRP A 61 -9.45 -0.36 -9.27
CA TRP A 61 -9.38 -1.58 -8.47
C TRP A 61 -7.96 -1.98 -8.02
N ARG A 62 -6.90 -1.45 -8.64
CA ARG A 62 -5.52 -1.87 -8.32
C ARG A 62 -5.14 -1.67 -6.85
N LEU A 63 -5.54 -0.54 -6.26
CA LEU A 63 -5.23 -0.25 -4.85
C LEU A 63 -6.07 -1.11 -3.91
N ALA A 64 -7.36 -1.26 -4.20
CA ALA A 64 -8.24 -2.14 -3.43
C ALA A 64 -7.73 -3.58 -3.43
N LEU A 65 -7.25 -4.07 -4.58
CA LEU A 65 -6.64 -5.40 -4.70
C LEU A 65 -5.39 -5.54 -3.80
N LEU A 66 -4.51 -4.55 -3.78
CA LEU A 66 -3.31 -4.58 -2.94
C LEU A 66 -3.67 -4.60 -1.45
N PHE A 67 -4.63 -3.79 -1.02
CA PHE A 67 -5.10 -3.81 0.37
C PHE A 67 -5.80 -5.12 0.73
N PHE A 68 -6.61 -5.67 -0.17
CA PHE A 68 -7.24 -6.96 0.01
C PHE A 68 -6.20 -8.07 0.22
N ILE A 69 -5.21 -8.18 -0.67
CA ILE A 69 -4.12 -9.17 -0.55
C ILE A 69 -3.37 -9.00 0.76
N SER A 70 -3.09 -7.75 1.16
CA SER A 70 -2.41 -7.46 2.42
C SER A 70 -3.26 -7.86 3.63
N GLY A 71 -4.56 -7.60 3.61
CA GLY A 71 -5.50 -8.01 4.66
C GLY A 71 -5.53 -9.53 4.82
N VAL A 72 -5.65 -10.27 3.71
CA VAL A 72 -5.62 -11.74 3.70
C VAL A 72 -4.29 -12.26 4.27
N ALA A 73 -3.16 -11.71 3.85
CA ALA A 73 -1.85 -12.10 4.34
C ALA A 73 -1.67 -11.83 5.84
N ILE A 74 -2.18 -10.69 6.33
CA ILE A 74 -2.17 -10.34 7.76
C ILE A 74 -3.04 -11.31 8.56
N ARG A 75 -4.23 -11.66 8.06
CA ARG A 75 -5.12 -12.62 8.69
C ARG A 75 -4.41 -13.96 8.93
N PHE A 76 -3.82 -14.55 7.87
CA PHE A 76 -3.07 -15.80 8.00
C PHE A 76 -1.85 -15.69 8.92
N ALA A 77 -1.18 -14.53 8.91
CA ALA A 77 -0.02 -14.29 9.75
C ALA A 77 -0.40 -14.14 11.23
N THR A 78 -1.54 -13.51 11.54
CA THR A 78 -2.04 -13.36 12.91
C THR A 78 -2.55 -14.67 13.48
N ASP A 79 -3.10 -15.58 12.67
CA ASP A 79 -3.54 -16.91 13.12
C ASP A 79 -2.36 -17.82 13.55
N LYS A 80 -1.19 -17.60 12.91
CA LYS A 80 0.06 -18.32 13.26
C LYS A 80 0.85 -17.63 14.38
N ALA A 81 0.47 -16.42 14.80
CA ALA A 81 1.23 -15.63 15.74
C ALA A 81 1.05 -16.14 17.19
N LYS A 82 2.13 -16.52 17.85
CA LYS A 82 2.15 -16.92 19.28
C LYS A 82 1.85 -15.74 20.22
N SER A 83 2.09 -14.51 19.80
CA SER A 83 1.86 -13.29 20.57
C SER A 83 1.59 -12.11 19.65
N LEU A 84 0.46 -11.42 19.84
CA LEU A 84 0.09 -10.24 19.07
C LEU A 84 1.07 -9.08 19.30
N ARG A 85 1.59 -8.92 20.51
CA ARG A 85 2.62 -7.88 20.82
C ARG A 85 3.90 -8.10 20.02
N ARG A 86 4.41 -9.35 19.98
CA ARG A 86 5.60 -9.70 19.19
C ARG A 86 5.33 -9.55 17.70
N PHE A 87 4.14 -9.92 17.26
CA PHE A 87 3.71 -9.71 15.87
C PHE A 87 3.70 -8.22 15.52
N ALA A 88 3.07 -7.36 16.34
CA ALA A 88 3.04 -5.90 16.14
C ALA A 88 4.46 -5.32 16.06
N GLY A 89 5.35 -5.66 17.01
CA GLY A 89 6.75 -5.21 16.98
C GLY A 89 7.48 -5.64 15.71
N SER A 90 7.29 -6.90 15.29
CA SER A 90 7.88 -7.40 14.03
C SER A 90 7.36 -6.66 12.80
N ARG A 91 6.08 -6.25 12.77
CA ARG A 91 5.52 -5.45 11.68
C ARG A 91 6.00 -4.02 11.71
N LEU A 92 6.08 -3.43 12.91
CA LEU A 92 6.61 -2.09 13.08
C LEU A 92 8.04 -1.98 12.56
N THR A 93 8.91 -2.93 12.88
CA THR A 93 10.29 -2.92 12.37
C THR A 93 10.35 -3.20 10.87
N ARG A 94 9.64 -4.21 10.36
CA ARG A 94 9.70 -4.62 8.96
C ARG A 94 9.07 -3.64 7.99
N LEU A 95 8.07 -2.87 8.39
CA LEU A 95 7.41 -1.86 7.56
C LEU A 95 7.87 -0.45 7.94
N GLY A 96 8.04 -0.16 9.22
CA GLY A 96 8.42 1.17 9.70
C GLY A 96 9.86 1.53 9.32
N LEU A 97 10.82 0.61 9.45
CA LEU A 97 12.21 0.88 9.06
C LEU A 97 12.34 1.25 7.57
N PRO A 98 11.77 0.48 6.62
CA PRO A 98 11.75 0.88 5.21
C PRO A 98 11.02 2.20 4.96
N VAL A 99 9.96 2.53 5.71
CA VAL A 99 9.26 3.82 5.59
C VAL A 99 10.18 4.96 6.00
N VAL A 100 10.84 4.86 7.16
CA VAL A 100 11.77 5.90 7.64
C VAL A 100 12.94 6.07 6.67
N PHE A 101 13.59 4.98 6.29
CA PHE A 101 14.68 5.01 5.31
C PHE A 101 14.21 5.59 3.96
N GLY A 102 13.09 5.10 3.46
CA GLY A 102 12.54 5.54 2.18
C GLY A 102 12.15 7.02 2.19
N LEU A 103 11.56 7.50 3.29
CA LEU A 103 11.20 8.90 3.46
C LEU A 103 12.41 9.84 3.30
N TYR A 104 13.49 9.55 4.00
CA TYR A 104 14.63 10.46 4.08
C TYR A 104 15.70 10.22 3.01
N VAL A 105 15.78 9.04 2.42
CA VAL A 105 16.83 8.70 1.45
C VAL A 105 16.28 8.52 0.04
N TRP A 106 15.18 7.77 -0.12
CA TRP A 106 14.70 7.35 -1.42
C TRP A 106 13.72 8.35 -2.06
N VAL A 107 12.87 8.97 -1.25
CA VAL A 107 11.87 9.96 -1.72
C VAL A 107 12.48 11.35 -1.89
N MET A 108 13.51 11.69 -1.11
CA MET A 108 14.14 13.00 -1.13
C MET A 108 14.61 13.45 -2.53
N PRO A 109 15.28 12.62 -3.36
CA PRO A 109 15.64 13.03 -4.71
C PRO A 109 14.45 13.43 -5.58
N GLN A 110 13.32 12.73 -5.43
CA GLN A 110 12.10 13.04 -6.17
C GLN A 110 11.52 14.40 -5.74
N ALA A 111 11.45 14.66 -4.44
CA ALA A 111 11.03 15.95 -3.91
C ALA A 111 11.96 17.08 -4.36
N TYR A 112 13.28 16.84 -4.39
CA TYR A 112 14.27 17.79 -4.92
C TYR A 112 13.97 18.18 -6.35
N TYR A 113 13.77 17.20 -7.25
CA TYR A 113 13.46 17.49 -8.65
C TYR A 113 12.13 18.22 -8.82
N GLN A 114 11.13 17.90 -8.02
CA GLN A 114 9.84 18.58 -8.05
C GLN A 114 9.97 20.05 -7.66
N VAL A 115 10.64 20.35 -6.53
CA VAL A 115 10.86 21.71 -6.03
C VAL A 115 11.78 22.51 -6.97
N ARG A 116 12.74 21.85 -7.60
CA ARG A 116 13.60 22.47 -8.61
C ARG A 116 12.84 22.80 -9.88
N GLN A 117 11.93 21.96 -10.34
CA GLN A 117 11.08 22.22 -11.51
C GLN A 117 10.10 23.38 -11.27
N SER A 118 9.59 23.56 -10.05
CA SER A 118 8.76 24.73 -9.70
C SER A 118 9.55 26.03 -9.57
N GLY A 119 10.87 25.99 -9.65
CA GLY A 119 11.74 27.17 -9.52
C GLY A 119 11.96 27.65 -8.08
N GLU A 120 11.45 26.92 -7.07
CA GLU A 120 11.53 27.29 -5.67
C GLU A 120 12.92 27.04 -5.05
N PHE A 121 13.75 26.20 -5.71
CA PHE A 121 15.08 25.87 -5.24
C PHE A 121 16.07 25.70 -6.41
N ALA A 122 17.18 26.43 -6.36
CA ALA A 122 18.23 26.41 -7.41
C ALA A 122 19.53 25.70 -6.98
N GLY A 123 19.64 25.30 -5.69
CA GLY A 123 20.84 24.69 -5.12
C GLY A 123 21.05 23.22 -5.55
N SER A 124 22.15 22.64 -5.10
CA SER A 124 22.44 21.21 -5.31
C SER A 124 21.55 20.32 -4.43
N ILE A 125 21.46 19.02 -4.79
CA ILE A 125 20.70 18.03 -4.01
C ILE A 125 21.25 17.90 -2.56
N MET A 126 22.56 18.08 -2.36
CA MET A 126 23.18 18.05 -1.04
C MET A 126 22.80 19.28 -0.20
N ALA A 127 22.63 20.44 -0.85
CA ALA A 127 22.15 21.66 -0.18
C ALA A 127 20.64 21.59 0.14
N PHE A 128 19.86 20.82 -0.63
CA PHE A 128 18.44 20.61 -0.38
C PHE A 128 18.18 19.67 0.81
N TRP A 129 19.07 18.72 1.07
CA TRP A 129 18.84 17.66 2.07
C TRP A 129 18.59 18.20 3.48
N PRO A 130 19.37 19.15 4.04
CA PRO A 130 19.07 19.75 5.33
C PRO A 130 17.66 20.36 5.39
N ASP A 131 17.26 21.11 4.37
CA ASP A 131 15.93 21.71 4.29
C ASP A 131 14.81 20.67 4.21
N TYR A 132 15.06 19.56 3.51
CA TYR A 132 14.13 18.43 3.43
C TYR A 132 13.96 17.68 4.77
N LEU A 133 15.01 17.58 5.59
CA LEU A 133 14.95 16.94 6.91
C LEU A 133 14.17 17.76 7.95
N LEU A 134 14.10 19.08 7.78
CA LEU A 134 13.33 19.94 8.65
C LEU A 134 11.84 19.71 8.42
N LEU A 135 11.06 19.66 9.51
CA LEU A 135 9.60 19.57 9.46
C LEU A 135 8.95 20.94 9.20
N GLU A 136 9.71 21.89 8.68
CA GLU A 136 9.24 23.21 8.30
C GLU A 136 8.81 23.19 6.82
N GLN A 137 7.63 23.72 6.54
CA GLN A 137 7.12 23.81 5.18
C GLN A 137 7.73 25.04 4.46
N LYS A 138 8.92 24.86 3.89
CA LYS A 138 9.63 25.92 3.14
C LYS A 138 9.21 26.01 1.69
N PHE A 139 8.60 24.95 1.14
CA PHE A 139 8.25 24.81 -0.27
C PHE A 139 6.75 24.64 -0.43
N SER A 140 6.22 24.85 -1.63
CA SER A 140 4.82 24.58 -1.98
C SER A 140 4.50 23.08 -1.85
N THR A 141 5.49 22.24 -2.08
CA THR A 141 5.42 20.79 -1.86
C THR A 141 5.70 20.47 -0.39
N ILE A 142 4.83 19.66 0.23
CA ILE A 142 5.05 19.18 1.61
C ILE A 142 6.33 18.39 1.69
N THR A 143 7.26 18.81 2.53
CA THR A 143 8.54 18.14 2.80
C THR A 143 8.73 17.98 4.32
N PRO A 144 9.20 16.80 4.78
CA PRO A 144 9.36 15.56 4.03
C PRO A 144 7.99 14.95 3.62
N THR A 145 7.97 14.25 2.48
CA THR A 145 6.77 13.61 1.96
C THR A 145 6.98 12.10 1.81
N TRP A 146 5.94 11.31 2.09
CA TRP A 146 6.03 9.85 1.92
C TRP A 146 5.74 9.36 0.51
N ASN A 147 5.25 10.23 -0.38
CA ASN A 147 5.05 9.91 -1.80
C ASN A 147 4.56 8.45 -2.01
N HIS A 148 5.34 7.61 -2.69
CA HIS A 148 5.01 6.21 -2.96
C HIS A 148 4.98 5.30 -1.72
N LEU A 149 5.51 5.76 -0.58
CA LEU A 149 5.53 4.99 0.67
C LEU A 149 4.19 5.02 1.41
N TRP A 150 3.24 5.87 0.97
CA TRP A 150 1.94 6.01 1.61
C TRP A 150 1.24 4.66 1.83
N TYR A 151 1.36 3.72 0.88
CA TYR A 151 0.79 2.39 0.99
C TYR A 151 1.35 1.60 2.20
N LEU A 152 2.67 1.64 2.44
CA LEU A 152 3.31 0.98 3.58
C LEU A 152 2.82 1.60 4.90
N VAL A 153 2.70 2.93 4.95
CA VAL A 153 2.20 3.67 6.11
C VAL A 153 0.76 3.25 6.42
N TYR A 154 -0.12 3.21 5.40
CA TYR A 154 -1.51 2.78 5.59
C TYR A 154 -1.61 1.31 6.02
N VAL A 155 -0.87 0.41 5.39
CA VAL A 155 -0.86 -1.01 5.78
C VAL A 155 -0.39 -1.17 7.23
N LEU A 156 0.68 -0.48 7.63
CA LEU A 156 1.17 -0.50 9.00
C LEU A 156 0.10 0.03 9.99
N THR A 157 -0.50 1.16 9.67
CA THR A 157 -1.57 1.78 10.47
C THR A 157 -2.75 0.82 10.62
N TYR A 158 -3.23 0.21 9.53
CA TYR A 158 -4.33 -0.74 9.58
C TYR A 158 -3.98 -1.99 10.40
N ILE A 159 -2.76 -2.50 10.30
CA ILE A 159 -2.30 -3.61 11.16
C ILE A 159 -2.41 -3.20 12.63
N LEU A 160 -1.84 -2.06 13.00
CA LEU A 160 -1.79 -1.63 14.40
C LEU A 160 -3.18 -1.34 14.96
N LEU A 161 -4.08 -0.77 14.17
CA LEU A 161 -5.47 -0.49 14.57
C LEU A 161 -6.33 -1.77 14.64
N THR A 162 -6.10 -2.74 13.76
CA THR A 162 -6.91 -3.98 13.74
C THR A 162 -6.47 -4.99 14.79
N LEU A 163 -5.21 -4.98 15.23
CA LEU A 163 -4.72 -5.95 16.22
C LEU A 163 -5.49 -5.94 17.54
N PRO A 164 -5.79 -4.80 18.20
CA PRO A 164 -6.60 -4.78 19.41
C PRO A 164 -8.06 -5.20 19.17
N LEU A 165 -8.58 -4.97 17.95
CA LEU A 165 -9.92 -5.33 17.54
C LEU A 165 -10.03 -6.80 17.08
N LEU A 166 -8.92 -7.49 16.92
CA LEU A 166 -8.87 -8.85 16.36
C LEU A 166 -9.78 -9.85 17.09
N PRO A 167 -9.87 -9.88 18.45
CA PRO A 167 -10.78 -10.78 19.15
C PRO A 167 -12.25 -10.53 18.78
N LEU A 168 -12.63 -9.27 18.58
CA LEU A 168 -13.98 -8.88 18.14
C LEU A 168 -14.20 -9.28 16.67
N LEU A 169 -13.27 -8.93 15.79
CA LEU A 169 -13.35 -9.25 14.36
C LEU A 169 -13.45 -10.75 14.08
N ARG A 170 -12.80 -11.58 14.91
CA ARG A 170 -12.89 -13.05 14.79
C ARG A 170 -14.27 -13.59 15.10
N ARG A 171 -15.09 -12.90 15.88
CA ARG A 171 -16.47 -13.29 16.21
C ARG A 171 -17.48 -12.89 15.14
N VAL A 172 -17.16 -11.89 14.30
CA VAL A 172 -18.06 -11.37 13.27
C VAL A 172 -18.56 -12.46 12.32
N PRO A 173 -17.72 -13.36 11.76
CA PRO A 173 -18.18 -14.41 10.85
C PRO A 173 -19.16 -15.40 11.49
N GLU A 174 -19.19 -15.50 12.82
CA GLU A 174 -20.08 -16.40 13.58
C GLU A 174 -21.46 -15.78 13.80
N THR A 175 -21.60 -14.46 13.63
CA THR A 175 -22.85 -13.76 13.87
C THR A 175 -23.91 -14.10 12.81
N ARG A 176 -25.19 -14.15 13.25
CA ARG A 176 -26.33 -14.38 12.34
C ARG A 176 -26.42 -13.31 11.26
N ALA A 177 -26.14 -12.05 11.63
CA ALA A 177 -26.15 -10.91 10.70
C ALA A 177 -25.11 -11.08 9.57
N TRP A 178 -23.88 -11.50 9.91
CA TRP A 178 -22.84 -11.75 8.92
C TRP A 178 -23.20 -12.91 7.97
N LYS A 179 -23.70 -14.01 8.53
CA LYS A 179 -24.13 -15.18 7.74
C LYS A 179 -25.27 -14.81 6.78
N ALA A 180 -26.26 -14.03 7.24
CA ALA A 180 -27.33 -13.55 6.39
C ALA A 180 -26.83 -12.62 5.27
N LEU A 181 -25.88 -11.71 5.60
CA LEU A 181 -25.28 -10.78 4.65
C LEU A 181 -24.49 -11.51 3.56
N THR A 182 -23.70 -12.52 3.93
CA THR A 182 -22.84 -13.26 3.01
C THR A 182 -23.53 -14.43 2.31
N SER A 183 -24.75 -14.78 2.70
CA SER A 183 -25.54 -15.83 2.04
C SER A 183 -26.08 -15.41 0.66
N SER A 184 -26.21 -14.11 0.43
CA SER A 184 -26.67 -13.58 -0.86
C SER A 184 -25.49 -13.18 -1.73
N PRO A 185 -25.27 -13.83 -2.89
CA PRO A 185 -24.19 -13.44 -3.81
C PRO A 185 -24.34 -12.00 -4.33
N PHE A 186 -25.59 -11.50 -4.46
CA PHE A 186 -25.85 -10.13 -4.90
C PHE A 186 -25.37 -9.11 -3.86
N ILE A 187 -25.57 -9.38 -2.56
CA ILE A 187 -25.09 -8.48 -1.50
C ILE A 187 -23.55 -8.45 -1.49
N VAL A 188 -22.91 -9.61 -1.63
CA VAL A 188 -21.45 -9.70 -1.69
C VAL A 188 -20.91 -8.91 -2.88
N VAL A 189 -21.52 -9.06 -4.06
CA VAL A 189 -21.11 -8.29 -5.27
C VAL A 189 -21.36 -6.80 -5.06
N ALA A 190 -22.51 -6.39 -4.51
CA ALA A 190 -22.81 -4.99 -4.21
C ALA A 190 -21.78 -4.38 -3.24
N LEU A 191 -21.41 -5.08 -2.18
CA LEU A 191 -20.39 -4.63 -1.23
C LEU A 191 -18.98 -4.51 -1.86
N LEU A 192 -18.68 -5.33 -2.86
CA LEU A 192 -17.42 -5.24 -3.61
C LEU A 192 -17.40 -4.05 -4.59
N ILE A 193 -18.56 -3.66 -5.11
CA ILE A 193 -18.69 -2.57 -6.11
C ILE A 193 -18.85 -1.21 -5.41
N LEU A 194 -19.54 -1.16 -4.26
CA LEU A 194 -19.88 0.08 -3.54
C LEU A 194 -18.69 1.05 -3.33
N PRO A 195 -17.46 0.59 -3.05
CA PRO A 195 -16.31 1.50 -2.91
C PRO A 195 -15.84 2.14 -4.23
N PHE A 196 -16.40 1.76 -5.37
CA PHE A 196 -16.00 2.23 -6.70
C PHE A 196 -17.08 3.11 -7.38
N VAL A 197 -18.21 3.31 -6.74
CA VAL A 197 -19.30 4.18 -7.15
C VAL A 197 -19.26 5.49 -6.35
#